data_ec94c841f74a381c35d3fb4a0a3dd3f3
#
_entry.id   ec94c841f74a381c35d3fb4a0a3dd3f3
#
_cell.length_a   1.000
_cell.length_b   1.000
_cell.length_c   1.000
_cell.angle_alpha   90.00
_cell.angle_beta   90.00
_cell.angle_gamma   90.00
#
_symmetry.space_group_name_H-M   'P 1'
#
loop_
_entity.id
_entity.type
_entity.pdbx_description
1 polymer ?
#
loop_
_entity_poly.entity_id
_entity_poly.type
_entity_poly.pdbx_seq_one_letter_code
_entity_poly.pdbx_strand_id
1 'polypeptide(L)' 'MRNVSRGLASRTKIIEIIEKGKNNIPEISEKAGLSQSCVGYHLRLLLKQRVVTVAQSGRVGRWTLTKYGQEKLFSSS' A
#
# COMPACT_ATOMS: atom_id res chain seq x y z
N MET A 1 0.01 22.72 -5.63
CA MET A 1 -0.04 22.27 -5.79
C MET A 1 0.03 21.34 -6.07
N ARG A 2 0.15 20.97 -6.50
CA ARG A 2 0.19 20.33 -6.88
C ARG A 2 0.28 19.34 -7.18
N ASN A 3 0.21 19.18 -7.29
CA ASN A 3 0.05 18.27 -7.92
C ASN A 3 0.89 17.26 -8.21
N VAL A 4 1.49 17.19 -8.09
CA VAL A 4 2.47 16.26 -8.28
C VAL A 4 1.91 15.04 -8.85
N SER A 5 2.56 13.93 -8.95
CA SER A 5 1.96 12.78 -9.57
C SER A 5 0.97 12.13 -8.61
N ARG A 6 -0.22 11.88 -9.14
CA ARG A 6 -1.28 11.25 -8.37
C ARG A 6 -0.88 9.84 -7.94
N GLY A 7 -0.12 9.16 -8.79
CA GLY A 7 0.30 7.81 -8.48
C GLY A 7 1.16 7.75 -7.25
N LEU A 8 2.06 8.71 -7.10
CA LEU A 8 2.92 8.76 -5.93
C LEU A 8 2.13 9.05 -4.67
N ALA A 9 1.18 9.98 -4.76
CA ALA A 9 0.37 10.32 -3.61
C ALA A 9 -0.46 9.12 -3.15
N SER A 10 -1.09 8.43 -4.09
CA SER A 10 -1.88 7.25 -3.78
C SER A 10 -1.03 6.14 -3.18
N ARG A 11 0.13 5.92 -3.76
CA ARG A 11 1.03 4.89 -3.30
C ARG A 11 1.49 5.15 -1.87
N THR A 12 1.90 6.38 -1.60
CA THR A 12 2.35 6.75 -0.26
C THR A 12 1.23 6.58 0.75
N LYS A 13 0.03 7.00 0.38
CA LYS A 13 -1.12 6.88 1.25
C LYS A 13 -1.40 5.42 1.61
N ILE A 14 -1.33 4.54 0.63
CA ILE A 14 -1.55 3.12 0.86
C ILE A 14 -0.50 2.56 1.80
N ILE A 15 0.75 2.91 1.60
CA ILE A 15 1.84 2.45 2.45
C ILE A 15 1.63 2.90 3.88
N GLU A 16 1.26 4.16 4.07
CA GLU A 16 1.03 4.68 5.41
C GLU A 16 -0.12 3.97 6.11
N ILE A 17 -1.16 3.65 5.36
CA ILE A 17 -2.32 2.96 5.92
C ILE A 17 -1.94 1.55 6.35
N ILE A 18 -1.14 0.86 5.56
CA ILE A 18 -0.66 -0.47 5.91
C ILE A 18 0.21 -0.40 7.16
N GLU A 19 1.06 0.61 7.23
CA GLU A 19 1.94 0.81 8.37
C GLU A 19 1.14 1.00 9.66
N LYS A 20 -0.03 1.61 9.55
CA LYS A 20 -0.89 1.83 10.71
C LYS A 20 -1.70 0.62 11.12
N GLY A 21 -1.57 -0.48 10.41
CA GLY A 21 -2.17 -1.73 10.79
C GLY A 21 -3.29 -2.24 9.92
N LYS A 22 -3.73 -1.47 8.93
CA LYS A 22 -4.76 -1.94 8.00
C LYS A 22 -4.09 -2.82 6.96
N ASN A 23 -4.63 -4.01 6.75
CA ASN A 23 -3.93 -4.97 5.92
C ASN A 23 -4.81 -5.66 4.88
N ASN A 24 -6.03 -5.21 4.67
CA ASN A 24 -6.87 -5.79 3.62
C ASN A 24 -7.36 -4.70 2.69
N ILE A 25 -7.66 -5.09 1.45
CA ILE A 25 -8.00 -4.13 0.42
C ILE A 25 -9.23 -3.29 0.75
N PRO A 26 -10.34 -3.87 1.24
CA PRO A 26 -11.50 -3.05 1.56
C PRO A 26 -11.19 -1.95 2.58
N GLU A 27 -10.46 -2.26 3.64
CA GLU A 27 -10.13 -1.26 4.65
C GLU A 27 -9.17 -0.23 4.11
N ILE A 28 -8.18 -0.68 3.34
CA ILE A 28 -7.21 0.25 2.75
C ILE A 28 -7.92 1.20 1.80
N SER A 29 -8.82 0.68 0.97
CA SER A 29 -9.51 1.53 0.01
C SER A 29 -10.38 2.55 0.71
N GLU A 30 -11.04 2.17 1.78
CA GLU A 30 -11.88 3.09 2.53
C GLU A 30 -11.05 4.21 3.17
N LYS A 31 -9.94 3.85 3.79
CA LYS A 31 -9.10 4.85 4.45
C LYS A 31 -8.39 5.75 3.44
N ALA A 32 -8.06 5.21 2.28
CA ALA A 32 -7.35 5.97 1.27
C ALA A 32 -8.30 6.81 0.41
N GLY A 33 -9.58 6.51 0.43
CA GLY A 33 -10.52 7.18 -0.46
C GLY A 33 -10.33 6.77 -1.90
N LEU A 34 -9.90 5.54 -2.13
CA LEU A 34 -9.65 5.01 -3.47
C LEU A 34 -10.53 3.78 -3.70
N SER A 35 -10.75 3.43 -4.97
CA SER A 35 -11.47 2.22 -5.27
C SER A 35 -10.63 1.00 -4.93
N GLN A 36 -11.29 -0.13 -4.69
CA GLN A 36 -10.57 -1.35 -4.41
C GLN A 36 -9.71 -1.79 -5.59
N SER A 37 -10.18 -1.55 -6.80
CA SER A 37 -9.39 -1.85 -8.00
C SER A 37 -8.09 -1.05 -8.02
N CYS A 38 -8.19 0.23 -7.68
CA CYS A 38 -7.02 1.10 -7.65
C CYS A 38 -6.03 0.65 -6.59
N VAL A 39 -6.54 0.33 -5.41
CA VAL A 39 -5.69 -0.16 -4.32
C VAL A 39 -5.01 -1.46 -4.73
N GLY A 40 -5.77 -2.38 -5.32
CA GLY A 40 -5.21 -3.64 -5.76
C GLY A 40 -4.12 -3.46 -6.79
N TYR A 41 -4.31 -2.53 -7.71
CA TYR A 41 -3.32 -2.23 -8.73
C TYR A 41 -2.00 -1.76 -8.09
N HIS A 42 -2.12 -0.80 -7.16
CA HIS A 42 -0.93 -0.29 -6.49
C HIS A 42 -0.24 -1.35 -5.63
N LEU A 43 -1.04 -2.18 -4.96
CA LEU A 43 -0.48 -3.24 -4.13
C LEU A 43 0.29 -4.26 -4.96
N ARG A 44 -0.20 -4.57 -6.17
CA ARG A 44 0.53 -5.48 -7.05
C ARG A 44 1.87 -4.93 -7.45
N LEU A 45 1.91 -3.62 -7.74
CA LEU A 45 3.17 -2.98 -8.10
C LEU A 45 4.12 -2.97 -6.91
N LEU A 46 3.60 -2.66 -5.73
CA LEU A 46 4.42 -2.66 -4.52
C LEU A 46 4.94 -4.04 -4.20
N LEU A 47 4.14 -5.07 -4.48
CA LEU A 47 4.56 -6.44 -4.28
C LEU A 47 5.73 -6.79 -5.21
N LYS A 48 5.63 -6.37 -6.47
CA LYS A 48 6.71 -6.60 -7.42
C LYS A 48 8.00 -5.91 -6.99
N GLN A 49 7.88 -4.76 -6.36
CA GLN A 49 9.01 -3.99 -5.89
C GLN A 49 9.50 -4.44 -4.52
N ARG A 50 8.83 -5.43 -3.94
CA ARG A 50 9.15 -6.00 -2.63
C ARG A 50 9.01 -4.99 -1.50
N VAL A 51 8.19 -3.99 -1.71
CA VAL A 51 7.86 -3.01 -0.66
C VAL A 51 6.84 -3.60 0.30
N VAL A 52 5.92 -4.41 -0.23
CA VAL A 52 4.93 -5.09 0.60
C VAL A 52 4.97 -6.58 0.30
N THR A 53 4.44 -7.35 1.22
CA THR A 53 4.24 -8.78 1.03
C THR A 53 2.79 -9.10 1.36
N VAL A 54 2.31 -10.22 0.86
CA VAL A 54 0.94 -10.64 1.12
C VAL A 54 0.95 -12.06 1.64
N ALA A 55 0.19 -12.28 2.70
CA ALA A 55 -0.01 -13.59 3.27
C ALA A 55 -1.48 -13.94 3.14
N GLN A 56 -1.77 -15.14 2.65
CA GLN A 56 -3.14 -15.62 2.54
C GLN A 56 -3.56 -16.23 3.86
N SER A 57 -4.68 -15.78 4.38
CA SER A 57 -5.25 -16.32 5.58
C SER A 57 -6.72 -16.56 5.29
N GLY A 58 -7.08 -17.78 4.96
CA GLY A 58 -8.43 -18.08 4.54
C GLY A 58 -8.72 -17.40 3.20
N ARG A 59 -9.75 -16.59 3.15
CA ARG A 59 -10.17 -15.90 1.92
C ARG A 59 -9.55 -14.53 1.77
N VAL A 60 -8.90 -14.03 2.80
CA VAL A 60 -8.45 -12.66 2.82
C VAL A 60 -6.93 -12.61 2.76
N GLY A 61 -6.42 -11.83 1.82
CA GLY A 61 -5.01 -11.56 1.76
C GLY A 61 -4.65 -10.45 2.73
N ARG A 62 -3.57 -10.64 3.45
CA ARG A 62 -3.08 -9.63 4.38
C ARG A 62 -1.81 -9.00 3.82
N TRP A 63 -1.87 -7.72 3.61
CA TRP A 63 -0.76 -6.96 3.04
C TRP A 63 0.00 -6.28 4.15
N THR A 64 1.31 -6.50 4.19
CA THR A 64 2.14 -5.88 5.22
C THR A 64 3.40 -5.34 4.55
N LEU A 65 4.02 -4.36 5.20
CA LEU A 65 5.28 -3.82 4.71
C LEU A 65 6.41 -4.78 4.99
N THR A 66 7.30 -4.93 4.01
CA THR A 66 8.51 -5.67 4.22
C THR A 66 9.52 -4.79 4.95
N LYS A 67 10.59 -5.39 5.45
CA LYS A 67 11.65 -4.63 6.05
C LYS A 67 12.27 -3.67 5.02
N TYR A 68 12.44 -4.16 3.80
CA TYR A 68 12.94 -3.34 2.71
C TYR A 68 12.00 -2.17 2.43
N GLY A 69 10.70 -2.43 2.45
CA GLY A 69 9.71 -1.39 2.22
C GLY A 69 9.77 -0.31 3.27
N GLN A 70 9.93 -0.70 4.52
CA GLN A 70 10.04 0.28 5.60
C GLN A 70 11.28 1.14 5.46
N GLU A 71 12.39 0.53 5.12
CA GLU A 71 13.63 1.27 4.92
C GLU A 71 13.50 2.24 3.76
N LYS A 72 12.88 1.78 2.68
CA LYS A 72 12.70 2.63 1.51
C LYS A 72 11.80 3.82 1.81
N LEU A 73 10.78 3.60 2.63
CA LEU A 73 9.87 4.67 3.01
C LEU A 73 10.62 5.76 3.76
N PHE A 74 11.45 5.39 4.70
CA PHE A 74 12.19 6.36 5.49
C PHE A 74 13.29 7.04 4.68
N SER A 75 13.97 6.28 3.84
CA SER A 75 15.11 6.84 3.11
C SER A 75 14.69 7.74 1.97
N SER A 76 13.45 7.66 1.54
CA SER A 76 13.00 8.52 0.44
C SER A 76 12.45 9.85 0.92
N SER A 77 12.42 10.07 2.20
CA SER A 77 11.92 11.34 2.74
C SER A 77 13.00 12.42 2.81
#